data_27afb37a9caec09f5d98cbeb5e9b6009
#
_entry.id   27afb37a9caec09f5d98cbeb5e9b6009
#
_cell.length_a   1.000
_cell.length_b   1.000
_cell.length_c   1.000
_cell.angle_alpha   90.00
_cell.angle_beta   90.00
_cell.angle_gamma   90.00
#
_symmetry.space_group_name_H-M   'P 1'
#
loop_
_entity.id
_entity.type
_entity.pdbx_description
1 polymer ?
#
loop_
_entity_poly.entity_id
_entity_poly.type
_entity_poly.pdbx_seq_one_letter_code
_entity_poly.pdbx_strand_id
1 'polypeptide(L)'
;VNKKGILDAVFQGAGQVAKNPIPPTLWSYNDKVTDYVYDPAKAKALLAQAGYPNGVEVDLWYLPVTRPYNPDGKRMAELIQSDWEKIGVKAKLVTFEWGEYRKRSKVGEQHAMMLGWSGDNGDPDNFFLPLLGCSAVKGGGNVARWCNKDFEDAVQKAKGVTKQADRAALYEKAQLIAKEEAPWITIAHSVRFDPVRKEVTGYKMDATAHHYFNKVDMPDK
;
A
#
# COMPACT_ATOMS: atom_id res chain seq x y z
N VAL A 1 9.49 11.03 -2.27
CA VAL A 1 8.71 10.56 -3.42
C VAL A 1 7.57 11.52 -3.70
N ASN A 2 7.45 12.00 -4.94
CA ASN A 2 6.37 12.87 -5.41
C ASN A 2 5.10 12.03 -5.69
N LYS A 3 4.35 11.73 -4.64
CA LYS A 3 3.13 10.90 -4.74
C LYS A 3 2.09 11.49 -5.69
N LYS A 4 1.94 12.83 -5.69
CA LYS A 4 1.00 13.50 -6.60
C LYS A 4 1.40 13.30 -8.06
N GLY A 5 2.67 13.49 -8.40
CA GLY A 5 3.17 13.26 -9.76
C GLY A 5 3.00 11.80 -10.21
N ILE A 6 3.19 10.84 -9.29
CA ILE A 6 2.91 9.43 -9.58
C ILE A 6 1.41 9.21 -9.81
N LEU A 7 0.55 9.79 -8.97
CA LEU A 7 -0.90 9.64 -9.11
C LEU A 7 -1.37 10.16 -10.48
N ASP A 8 -0.92 11.34 -10.87
CA ASP A 8 -1.29 11.97 -12.15
C ASP A 8 -0.80 11.13 -13.35
N ALA A 9 0.45 10.63 -13.29
CA ALA A 9 1.08 9.93 -14.42
C ALA A 9 0.67 8.45 -14.56
N VAL A 10 0.33 7.79 -13.45
CA VAL A 10 0.10 6.33 -13.42
C VAL A 10 -1.39 6.02 -13.23
N PHE A 11 -2.08 6.73 -12.37
CA PHE A 11 -3.50 6.45 -12.06
C PHE A 11 -4.48 7.28 -12.89
N GLN A 12 -4.04 8.39 -13.51
CA GLN A 12 -4.85 9.21 -14.42
C GLN A 12 -6.23 9.60 -13.88
N GLY A 13 -6.30 9.94 -12.60
CA GLY A 13 -7.54 10.28 -11.89
C GLY A 13 -8.24 9.09 -11.22
N ALA A 14 -7.80 7.86 -11.46
CA ALA A 14 -8.37 6.65 -10.84
C ALA A 14 -7.72 6.33 -9.49
N GLY A 15 -7.52 7.34 -8.64
CA GLY A 15 -6.91 7.16 -7.33
C GLY A 15 -6.83 8.45 -6.52
N GLN A 16 -6.38 8.29 -5.29
CA GLN A 16 -6.05 9.40 -4.38
C GLN A 16 -4.73 9.13 -3.66
N VAL A 17 -4.03 10.18 -3.27
CA VAL A 17 -2.77 10.06 -2.51
C VAL A 17 -3.02 9.35 -1.19
N ALA A 18 -2.24 8.31 -0.92
CA ALA A 18 -2.32 7.58 0.35
C ALA A 18 -1.43 8.21 1.42
N LYS A 19 -1.97 8.32 2.63
CA LYS A 19 -1.25 8.73 3.84
C LYS A 19 -1.20 7.63 4.91
N ASN A 20 -2.08 6.65 4.81
CA ASN A 20 -2.22 5.51 5.71
C ASN A 20 -2.04 4.19 4.96
N PRO A 21 -1.72 3.09 5.66
CA PRO A 21 -1.64 1.76 5.07
C PRO A 21 -3.00 1.15 4.70
N ILE A 22 -4.11 1.71 5.19
CA ILE A 22 -5.48 1.28 4.87
C ILE A 22 -6.22 2.35 4.06
N PRO A 23 -7.21 1.97 3.22
CA PRO A 23 -7.98 2.94 2.43
C PRO A 23 -8.99 3.69 3.29
N PRO A 24 -9.39 4.93 2.89
CA PRO A 24 -10.31 5.78 3.64
C PRO A 24 -11.75 5.24 3.70
N THR A 25 -12.07 4.20 2.96
CA THR A 25 -13.35 3.50 3.02
C THR A 25 -13.50 2.59 4.23
N LEU A 26 -12.40 2.30 4.94
CA LEU A 26 -12.45 1.49 6.17
C LEU A 26 -12.85 2.32 7.37
N TRP A 27 -13.72 1.75 8.19
CA TRP A 27 -14.34 2.42 9.35
C TRP A 27 -13.38 2.89 10.45
N SER A 28 -12.14 2.43 10.47
CA SER A 28 -11.10 2.87 11.41
C SER A 28 -10.03 3.76 10.76
N TYR A 29 -10.28 4.26 9.55
CA TYR A 29 -9.32 5.16 8.90
C TYR A 29 -9.07 6.41 9.75
N ASN A 30 -7.80 6.71 10.01
CA ASN A 30 -7.41 7.85 10.83
C ASN A 30 -7.13 9.09 9.98
N ASP A 31 -8.10 9.98 9.86
CA ASP A 31 -7.95 11.24 9.13
C ASP A 31 -6.94 12.21 9.74
N LYS A 32 -6.61 12.04 11.03
CA LYS A 32 -5.64 12.91 11.74
C LYS A 32 -4.19 12.62 11.36
N VAL A 33 -3.92 11.48 10.71
CA VAL A 33 -2.58 11.20 10.20
C VAL A 33 -2.22 12.24 9.13
N THR A 34 -1.13 12.97 9.36
CA THR A 34 -0.59 13.94 8.41
C THR A 34 0.43 13.25 7.50
N ASP A 35 0.33 13.47 6.19
CA ASP A 35 1.31 12.92 5.25
C ASP A 35 2.62 13.72 5.27
N TYR A 36 3.70 13.07 4.85
CA TYR A 36 4.98 13.74 4.63
C TYR A 36 4.90 14.66 3.41
N VAL A 37 5.37 15.88 3.55
CA VAL A 37 5.54 16.79 2.43
C VAL A 37 6.68 16.28 1.53
N TYR A 38 6.49 16.42 0.21
CA TYR A 38 7.57 16.16 -0.74
C TYR A 38 8.67 17.22 -0.58
N ASP A 39 9.78 16.83 0.04
CA ASP A 39 10.91 17.69 0.36
C ASP A 39 12.23 16.93 0.12
N PRO A 40 12.80 17.02 -1.09
CA PRO A 40 14.08 16.38 -1.40
C PRO A 40 15.24 16.87 -0.55
N ALA A 41 15.26 18.14 -0.14
CA ALA A 41 16.33 18.69 0.68
C ALA A 41 16.34 18.05 2.08
N LYS A 42 15.16 17.99 2.71
CA LYS A 42 14.98 17.28 3.99
C LYS A 42 15.30 15.78 3.87
N ALA A 43 14.85 15.14 2.79
CA ALA A 43 15.13 13.71 2.56
C ALA A 43 16.63 13.44 2.45
N LYS A 44 17.38 14.29 1.72
CA LYS A 44 18.84 14.19 1.60
C LYS A 44 19.54 14.39 2.94
N ALA A 45 19.07 15.35 3.76
CA ALA A 45 19.60 15.58 5.10
C ALA A 45 19.39 14.36 6.02
N LEU A 46 18.18 13.76 5.99
CA LEU A 46 17.87 12.55 6.75
C LEU A 46 18.70 11.34 6.29
N LEU A 47 18.94 11.21 4.99
CA LEU A 47 19.80 10.16 4.44
C LEU A 47 21.26 10.30 4.95
N ALA A 48 21.76 11.53 5.00
CA ALA A 48 23.09 11.81 5.57
C ALA A 48 23.16 11.49 7.07
N GLN A 49 22.12 11.84 7.85
CA GLN A 49 22.01 11.49 9.27
C GLN A 49 21.94 9.98 9.49
N ALA A 50 21.36 9.25 8.56
CA ALA A 50 21.30 7.78 8.58
C ALA A 50 22.64 7.12 8.18
N GLY A 51 23.71 7.89 7.93
CA GLY A 51 25.03 7.36 7.59
C GLY A 51 25.34 7.27 6.09
N TYR A 52 24.48 7.85 5.24
CA TYR A 52 24.65 7.81 3.77
C TYR A 52 24.82 9.22 3.16
N PRO A 53 25.81 10.03 3.60
CA PRO A 53 25.99 11.41 3.11
C PRO A 53 26.32 11.48 1.62
N ASN A 54 26.92 10.42 1.07
CA ASN A 54 27.28 10.30 -0.34
C ASN A 54 26.25 9.54 -1.19
N GLY A 55 25.07 9.26 -0.60
CA GLY A 55 24.02 8.45 -1.22
C GLY A 55 24.21 6.94 -1.02
N VAL A 56 23.37 6.16 -1.65
CA VAL A 56 23.33 4.70 -1.54
C VAL A 56 22.79 4.07 -2.82
N GLU A 57 23.23 2.86 -3.13
CA GLU A 57 22.67 2.07 -4.23
C GLU A 57 21.70 1.01 -3.67
N VAL A 58 20.52 0.89 -4.28
CA VAL A 58 19.48 -0.04 -3.85
C VAL A 58 18.77 -0.69 -5.05
N ASP A 59 18.34 -1.93 -4.88
CA ASP A 59 17.41 -2.53 -5.83
C ASP A 59 15.99 -2.07 -5.50
N LEU A 60 15.30 -1.51 -6.48
CA LEU A 60 13.87 -1.20 -6.42
C LEU A 60 13.13 -2.21 -7.30
N TRP A 61 12.39 -3.11 -6.66
CA TRP A 61 11.62 -4.11 -7.37
C TRP A 61 10.27 -3.57 -7.79
N TYR A 62 9.93 -3.69 -9.08
CA TYR A 62 8.64 -3.25 -9.60
C TYR A 62 7.78 -4.43 -10.05
N LEU A 63 6.47 -4.23 -9.97
CA LEU A 63 5.47 -5.24 -10.33
C LEU A 63 5.58 -5.62 -11.80
N PRO A 64 5.68 -6.91 -12.13
CA PRO A 64 5.72 -7.41 -13.51
C PRO A 64 4.35 -7.45 -14.19
N VAL A 65 3.28 -7.25 -13.40
CA VAL A 65 1.88 -7.39 -13.83
C VAL A 65 1.05 -6.19 -13.39
N THR A 66 0.07 -5.83 -14.20
CA THR A 66 -0.95 -4.85 -13.82
C THR A 66 -1.83 -5.37 -12.68
N ARG A 67 -2.08 -4.52 -11.70
CA ARG A 67 -2.98 -4.79 -10.57
C ARG A 67 -3.90 -3.59 -10.35
N PRO A 68 -5.10 -3.78 -9.77
CA PRO A 68 -5.98 -2.66 -9.45
C PRO A 68 -5.31 -1.56 -8.62
N TYR A 69 -4.44 -1.94 -7.70
CA TYR A 69 -3.67 -1.03 -6.85
C TYR A 69 -2.37 -0.51 -7.49
N ASN A 70 -1.98 -0.99 -8.66
CA ASN A 70 -0.83 -0.48 -9.42
C ASN A 70 -1.01 -0.81 -10.91
N PRO A 71 -1.57 0.12 -11.69
CA PRO A 71 -1.88 -0.13 -13.11
C PRO A 71 -0.62 -0.19 -14.00
N ASP A 72 0.49 0.46 -13.61
CA ASP A 72 1.76 0.43 -14.32
C ASP A 72 2.95 0.47 -13.34
N GLY A 73 3.40 -0.73 -12.95
CA GLY A 73 4.50 -0.90 -11.99
C GLY A 73 5.83 -0.35 -12.51
N LYS A 74 6.12 -0.50 -13.80
CA LYS A 74 7.37 -0.01 -14.39
C LYS A 74 7.40 1.52 -14.40
N ARG A 75 6.33 2.16 -14.88
CA ARG A 75 6.23 3.62 -14.90
C ARG A 75 6.33 4.23 -13.50
N MET A 76 5.68 3.61 -12.53
CA MET A 76 5.78 4.04 -11.13
C MET A 76 7.22 3.94 -10.61
N ALA A 77 7.93 2.85 -10.91
CA ALA A 77 9.32 2.66 -10.51
C ALA A 77 10.26 3.70 -11.12
N GLU A 78 10.10 4.01 -12.39
CA GLU A 78 10.88 5.05 -13.09
C GLU A 78 10.70 6.43 -12.44
N LEU A 79 9.48 6.78 -12.01
CA LEU A 79 9.20 8.02 -11.30
C LEU A 79 9.84 8.05 -9.90
N ILE A 80 9.77 6.94 -9.16
CA ILE A 80 10.43 6.82 -7.85
C ILE A 80 11.95 6.88 -8.02
N GLN A 81 12.52 6.18 -9.00
CA GLN A 81 13.94 6.21 -9.32
C GLN A 81 14.41 7.64 -9.58
N SER A 82 13.68 8.39 -10.41
CA SER A 82 13.98 9.80 -10.70
C SER A 82 13.92 10.69 -9.46
N ASP A 83 12.96 10.47 -8.56
CA ASP A 83 12.89 11.21 -7.30
C ASP A 83 14.03 10.84 -6.33
N TRP A 84 14.39 9.58 -6.27
CA TRP A 84 15.47 9.10 -5.42
C TRP A 84 16.85 9.56 -5.88
N GLU A 85 17.06 9.67 -7.19
CA GLU A 85 18.31 10.20 -7.75
C GLU A 85 18.60 11.63 -7.27
N LYS A 86 17.57 12.47 -7.11
CA LYS A 86 17.70 13.86 -6.61
C LYS A 86 18.31 13.93 -5.21
N ILE A 87 18.20 12.87 -4.44
CA ILE A 87 18.70 12.78 -3.06
C ILE A 87 19.93 11.88 -2.92
N GLY A 88 20.47 11.38 -4.04
CA GLY A 88 21.66 10.53 -4.05
C GLY A 88 21.37 9.03 -3.90
N VAL A 89 20.12 8.59 -3.94
CA VAL A 89 19.77 7.17 -3.95
C VAL A 89 19.73 6.68 -5.40
N LYS A 90 20.64 5.79 -5.76
CA LYS A 90 20.71 5.15 -7.06
C LYS A 90 19.89 3.86 -7.04
N ALA A 91 18.69 3.89 -7.59
CA ALA A 91 17.83 2.74 -7.64
C ALA A 91 18.08 1.92 -8.92
N LYS A 92 18.44 0.65 -8.77
CA LYS A 92 18.42 -0.31 -9.86
C LYS A 92 17.04 -0.93 -9.97
N LEU A 93 16.38 -0.76 -11.11
CA LEU A 93 15.06 -1.34 -11.35
C LEU A 93 15.17 -2.82 -11.63
N VAL A 94 14.46 -3.64 -10.85
CA VAL A 94 14.47 -5.12 -10.92
C VAL A 94 13.05 -5.64 -10.99
N THR A 95 12.84 -6.68 -11.75
CA THR A 95 11.57 -7.41 -11.79
C THR A 95 11.80 -8.90 -12.09
N PHE A 96 10.81 -9.70 -11.76
CA PHE A 96 10.79 -11.15 -11.99
C PHE A 96 9.41 -11.55 -12.48
N GLU A 97 9.24 -12.77 -12.98
CA GLU A 97 7.90 -13.34 -13.17
C GLU A 97 7.13 -13.29 -11.84
N TRP A 98 5.80 -13.14 -11.88
CA TRP A 98 4.98 -12.84 -10.70
C TRP A 98 5.10 -13.85 -9.55
N GLY A 99 5.14 -15.14 -9.88
CA GLY A 99 5.32 -16.20 -8.88
C GLY A 99 6.67 -16.10 -8.18
N GLU A 100 7.73 -15.90 -8.97
CA GLU A 100 9.10 -15.73 -8.47
C GLU A 100 9.27 -14.41 -7.71
N TYR A 101 8.65 -13.31 -8.18
CA TYR A 101 8.62 -12.05 -7.48
C TYR A 101 8.08 -12.20 -6.04
N ARG A 102 6.96 -12.90 -5.90
CA ARG A 102 6.34 -13.17 -4.60
C ARG A 102 7.17 -14.10 -3.72
N LYS A 103 7.73 -15.14 -4.31
CA LYS A 103 8.54 -16.14 -3.59
C LYS A 103 9.80 -15.49 -3.02
N ARG A 104 10.54 -14.76 -3.82
CA ARG A 104 11.78 -14.09 -3.45
C ARG A 104 11.54 -12.95 -2.45
N SER A 105 10.45 -12.19 -2.60
CA SER A 105 10.10 -11.13 -1.65
C SER A 105 9.84 -11.64 -0.22
N LYS A 106 9.29 -12.86 -0.08
CA LYS A 106 9.04 -13.46 1.23
C LYS A 106 10.32 -13.82 2.00
N VAL A 107 11.41 -14.08 1.30
CA VAL A 107 12.71 -14.35 1.94
C VAL A 107 13.57 -13.10 2.09
N GLY A 108 13.10 -11.94 1.60
CA GLY A 108 13.69 -10.62 1.85
C GLY A 108 14.91 -10.32 0.98
N GLU A 109 14.90 -10.73 -0.28
CA GLU A 109 16.00 -10.44 -1.23
C GLU A 109 16.01 -8.98 -1.70
N GLN A 110 14.88 -8.28 -1.60
CA GLN A 110 14.73 -6.90 -2.04
C GLN A 110 15.28 -5.89 -1.03
N HIS A 111 15.87 -4.78 -1.51
CA HIS A 111 16.08 -3.59 -0.69
C HIS A 111 14.80 -2.76 -0.56
N ALA A 112 14.11 -2.55 -1.68
CA ALA A 112 12.79 -1.93 -1.74
C ALA A 112 11.94 -2.62 -2.80
N MET A 113 10.63 -2.67 -2.61
CA MET A 113 9.74 -3.29 -3.57
C MET A 113 8.37 -2.61 -3.58
N MET A 114 7.66 -2.77 -4.69
CA MET A 114 6.28 -2.36 -4.83
C MET A 114 5.35 -3.52 -4.55
N LEU A 115 4.34 -3.27 -3.76
CA LEU A 115 3.23 -4.20 -3.55
C LEU A 115 1.99 -3.41 -3.14
N GLY A 116 0.83 -4.03 -3.22
CA GLY A 116 -0.42 -3.48 -2.73
C GLY A 116 -1.35 -4.59 -2.27
N TRP A 117 -2.47 -4.19 -1.71
CA TRP A 117 -3.46 -5.08 -1.17
C TRP A 117 -4.87 -4.61 -1.49
N SER A 118 -5.76 -5.53 -1.79
CA SER A 118 -7.20 -5.32 -1.81
C SER A 118 -7.79 -6.07 -0.62
N GLY A 119 -8.59 -5.38 0.19
CA GLY A 119 -9.16 -6.00 1.39
C GLY A 119 -10.18 -7.08 1.05
N ASP A 120 -10.16 -8.20 1.80
CA ASP A 120 -11.01 -9.35 1.54
C ASP A 120 -12.37 -9.28 2.25
N ASN A 121 -12.49 -8.52 3.33
CA ASN A 121 -13.66 -8.59 4.23
C ASN A 121 -14.08 -7.25 4.84
N GLY A 122 -13.47 -6.14 4.45
CA GLY A 122 -13.77 -4.82 5.01
C GLY A 122 -13.34 -4.59 6.47
N ASP A 123 -12.63 -5.54 7.08
CA ASP A 123 -12.04 -5.35 8.41
C ASP A 123 -10.61 -4.82 8.30
N PRO A 124 -10.23 -3.80 9.09
CA PRO A 124 -8.87 -3.24 9.09
C PRO A 124 -7.77 -4.26 9.40
N ASP A 125 -8.07 -5.29 10.19
CA ASP A 125 -7.13 -6.37 10.51
C ASP A 125 -6.54 -7.04 9.26
N ASN A 126 -7.33 -7.12 8.19
CA ASN A 126 -6.90 -7.72 6.92
C ASN A 126 -5.72 -6.99 6.24
N PHE A 127 -5.49 -5.73 6.61
CA PHE A 127 -4.34 -4.95 6.17
C PHE A 127 -3.18 -5.00 7.18
N PHE A 128 -3.48 -5.01 8.46
CA PHE A 128 -2.44 -4.82 9.48
C PHE A 128 -1.67 -6.10 9.81
N LEU A 129 -2.30 -7.13 10.31
CA LEU A 129 -1.57 -8.33 10.74
C LEU A 129 -0.88 -9.07 9.60
N PRO A 130 -1.55 -9.38 8.46
CA PRO A 130 -0.89 -10.12 7.38
C PRO A 130 0.23 -9.36 6.69
N LEU A 131 0.19 -8.01 6.71
CA LEU A 131 1.11 -7.19 5.91
C LEU A 131 2.15 -6.42 6.73
N LEU A 132 1.89 -6.16 8.02
CA LEU A 132 2.75 -5.37 8.90
C LEU A 132 3.00 -6.05 10.25
N GLY A 133 2.25 -7.11 10.59
CA GLY A 133 2.43 -7.84 11.84
C GLY A 133 3.79 -8.53 11.95
N CYS A 134 4.33 -8.62 13.16
CA CYS A 134 5.59 -9.30 13.46
C CYS A 134 5.57 -10.78 13.08
N SER A 135 4.45 -11.45 13.32
CA SER A 135 4.24 -12.87 12.98
C SER A 135 4.31 -13.13 11.47
N ALA A 136 3.96 -12.13 10.65
CA ALA A 136 3.95 -12.23 9.19
C ALA A 136 5.32 -11.99 8.52
N VAL A 137 6.36 -11.67 9.29
CA VAL A 137 7.74 -11.51 8.77
C VAL A 137 8.31 -12.82 8.25
N LYS A 138 8.05 -13.93 8.93
CA LYS A 138 8.54 -15.26 8.53
C LYS A 138 7.54 -15.95 7.59
N GLY A 139 7.75 -15.77 6.29
CA GLY A 139 6.95 -16.46 5.27
C GLY A 139 5.55 -15.91 5.03
N GLY A 140 5.17 -14.84 5.72
CA GLY A 140 3.90 -14.13 5.54
C GLY A 140 3.95 -13.02 4.49
N GLY A 141 2.98 -12.10 4.57
CA GLY A 141 2.83 -10.96 3.66
C GLY A 141 3.62 -9.72 4.08
N ASN A 142 4.27 -9.72 5.26
CA ASN A 142 5.08 -8.60 5.74
C ASN A 142 6.45 -8.58 5.04
N VAL A 143 6.45 -8.16 3.79
CA VAL A 143 7.66 -8.09 2.95
C VAL A 143 8.58 -6.93 3.30
N ALA A 144 8.11 -5.94 4.07
CA ALA A 144 8.93 -4.90 4.66
C ALA A 144 9.83 -5.43 5.80
N ARG A 145 9.51 -6.62 6.33
CA ARG A 145 10.22 -7.28 7.44
C ARG A 145 10.33 -6.41 8.70
N TRP A 146 9.44 -5.45 8.82
CA TRP A 146 9.32 -4.56 9.96
C TRP A 146 8.54 -5.24 11.09
N CYS A 147 8.94 -5.00 12.32
CA CYS A 147 8.25 -5.51 13.49
C CYS A 147 8.33 -4.46 14.60
N ASN A 148 7.19 -3.94 15.00
CA ASN A 148 7.04 -3.05 16.13
C ASN A 148 6.04 -3.65 17.12
N LYS A 149 6.47 -3.83 18.38
CA LYS A 149 5.66 -4.52 19.39
C LYS A 149 4.40 -3.74 19.76
N ASP A 150 4.48 -2.42 19.85
CA ASP A 150 3.31 -1.58 20.19
C ASP A 150 2.25 -1.59 19.09
N PHE A 151 2.69 -1.67 17.83
CA PHE A 151 1.81 -1.89 16.69
C PHE A 151 1.13 -3.27 16.78
N GLU A 152 1.91 -4.33 16.95
CA GLU A 152 1.39 -5.70 17.07
C GLU A 152 0.39 -5.82 18.22
N ASP A 153 0.74 -5.32 19.41
CA ASP A 153 -0.12 -5.38 20.59
C ASP A 153 -1.44 -4.61 20.36
N ALA A 154 -1.39 -3.45 19.71
CA ALA A 154 -2.60 -2.68 19.39
C ALA A 154 -3.53 -3.46 18.45
N VAL A 155 -2.99 -4.03 17.38
CA VAL A 155 -3.78 -4.77 16.39
C VAL A 155 -4.30 -6.09 16.97
N GLN A 156 -3.49 -6.85 17.71
CA GLN A 156 -3.92 -8.08 18.38
C GLN A 156 -5.03 -7.80 19.41
N LYS A 157 -4.89 -6.76 20.20
CA LYS A 157 -5.93 -6.33 21.15
C LYS A 157 -7.25 -5.99 20.45
N ALA A 158 -7.18 -5.31 19.29
CA ALA A 158 -8.37 -4.94 18.51
C ALA A 158 -9.17 -6.16 18.07
N LYS A 159 -8.54 -7.31 17.81
CA LYS A 159 -9.23 -8.55 17.46
C LYS A 159 -10.10 -9.12 18.59
N GLY A 160 -9.69 -8.92 19.83
CA GLY A 160 -10.40 -9.43 21.01
C GLY A 160 -11.49 -8.49 21.54
N VAL A 161 -11.63 -7.29 20.96
CA VAL A 161 -12.62 -6.29 21.39
C VAL A 161 -13.85 -6.34 20.49
N THR A 162 -15.05 -6.37 21.08
CA THR A 162 -16.31 -6.44 20.32
C THR A 162 -16.87 -5.09 19.94
N LYS A 163 -16.62 -4.05 20.76
CA LYS A 163 -17.14 -2.70 20.51
C LYS A 163 -16.33 -2.01 19.42
N GLN A 164 -16.96 -1.66 18.31
CA GLN A 164 -16.30 -1.09 17.13
C GLN A 164 -15.52 0.19 17.43
N ALA A 165 -16.04 1.09 18.29
CA ALA A 165 -15.35 2.33 18.65
C ALA A 165 -14.03 2.08 19.37
N ASP A 166 -13.98 1.08 20.27
CA ASP A 166 -12.76 0.73 20.99
C ASP A 166 -11.75 0.03 20.08
N ARG A 167 -12.24 -0.76 19.10
CA ARG A 167 -11.41 -1.31 18.01
C ARG A 167 -10.82 -0.20 17.15
N ALA A 168 -11.64 0.79 16.77
CA ALA A 168 -11.22 1.92 15.95
C ALA A 168 -10.04 2.68 16.61
N ALA A 169 -10.15 2.98 17.91
CA ALA A 169 -9.09 3.66 18.66
C ALA A 169 -7.75 2.89 18.63
N LEU A 170 -7.80 1.56 18.70
CA LEU A 170 -6.61 0.70 18.62
C LEU A 170 -5.99 0.70 17.22
N TYR A 171 -6.82 0.62 16.17
CA TYR A 171 -6.35 0.69 14.79
C TYR A 171 -5.86 2.10 14.40
N GLU A 172 -6.46 3.16 14.95
CA GLU A 172 -5.96 4.54 14.79
C GLU A 172 -4.57 4.70 15.41
N LYS A 173 -4.33 4.12 16.59
CA LYS A 173 -3.00 4.06 17.21
C LYS A 173 -2.00 3.32 16.31
N ALA A 174 -2.38 2.16 15.77
CA ALA A 174 -1.52 1.38 14.89
C ALA A 174 -1.13 2.17 13.62
N GLN A 175 -2.06 2.95 13.05
CA GLN A 175 -1.77 3.82 11.89
C GLN A 175 -0.75 4.90 12.21
N LEU A 176 -0.80 5.51 13.39
CA LEU A 176 0.19 6.50 13.82
C LEU A 176 1.58 5.89 13.97
N ILE A 177 1.68 4.72 14.60
CA ILE A 177 2.96 3.99 14.73
C ILE A 177 3.53 3.63 13.35
N ALA A 178 2.71 3.07 12.47
CA ALA A 178 3.14 2.73 11.11
C ALA A 178 3.55 3.98 10.30
N LYS A 179 2.92 5.13 10.54
CA LYS A 179 3.31 6.40 9.91
C LYS A 179 4.65 6.90 10.41
N GLU A 180 4.88 6.88 11.71
CA GLU A 180 6.12 7.36 12.34
C GLU A 180 7.33 6.51 11.97
N GLU A 181 7.18 5.18 12.05
CA GLU A 181 8.23 4.21 11.72
C GLU A 181 8.46 4.06 10.20
N ALA A 182 7.49 4.45 9.40
CA ALA A 182 7.52 4.46 7.93
C ALA A 182 8.04 3.16 7.27
N PRO A 183 7.55 1.96 7.64
CA PRO A 183 7.93 0.72 6.97
C PRO A 183 7.49 0.69 5.50
N TRP A 184 6.50 1.51 5.14
CA TRP A 184 5.99 1.69 3.80
C TRP A 184 6.01 3.16 3.36
N ILE A 185 6.32 3.37 2.11
CA ILE A 185 5.96 4.58 1.39
C ILE A 185 4.55 4.36 0.82
N THR A 186 3.52 4.82 1.52
CA THR A 186 2.14 4.73 1.04
C THR A 186 1.95 5.67 -0.15
N ILE A 187 1.69 5.14 -1.36
CA ILE A 187 1.66 5.95 -2.59
C ILE A 187 0.24 6.41 -2.92
N ALA A 188 -0.65 5.46 -3.14
CA ALA A 188 -2.00 5.74 -3.60
C ALA A 188 -3.01 4.69 -3.11
N HIS A 189 -4.25 5.14 -2.94
CA HIS A 189 -5.43 4.28 -2.90
C HIS A 189 -6.12 4.39 -4.27
N SER A 190 -6.22 3.28 -4.99
CA SER A 190 -6.85 3.25 -6.31
C SER A 190 -8.37 3.36 -6.20
N VAL A 191 -8.98 4.00 -7.18
CA VAL A 191 -10.42 3.95 -7.42
C VAL A 191 -10.68 2.89 -8.47
N ARG A 192 -11.63 2.03 -8.21
CA ARG A 192 -12.07 0.99 -9.13
C ARG A 192 -13.27 1.45 -9.93
N PHE A 193 -13.30 1.06 -11.20
CA PHE A 193 -14.41 1.28 -12.11
C PHE A 193 -14.83 -0.08 -12.68
N ASP A 194 -16.12 -0.36 -12.61
CA ASP A 194 -16.72 -1.53 -13.24
C ASP A 194 -17.66 -1.04 -14.37
N PRO A 195 -17.21 -1.05 -15.64
CA PRO A 195 -18.06 -0.67 -16.76
C PRO A 195 -19.17 -1.69 -16.94
N VAL A 196 -20.42 -1.22 -16.93
CA VAL A 196 -21.62 -2.04 -17.08
C VAL A 196 -22.44 -1.50 -18.24
N ARG A 197 -22.95 -2.38 -19.10
CA ARG A 197 -23.88 -1.98 -20.16
C ARG A 197 -25.17 -1.44 -19.54
N LYS A 198 -25.78 -0.45 -20.18
CA LYS A 198 -26.99 0.21 -19.66
C LYS A 198 -28.22 -0.72 -19.56
N GLU A 199 -28.23 -1.79 -20.35
CA GLU A 199 -29.28 -2.80 -20.34
C GLU A 199 -29.19 -3.76 -19.14
N VAL A 200 -28.02 -3.85 -18.50
CA VAL A 200 -27.77 -4.70 -17.33
C VAL A 200 -28.40 -4.04 -16.09
N THR A 201 -29.29 -4.75 -15.44
CA THR A 201 -29.94 -4.30 -14.20
C THR A 201 -29.47 -5.10 -13.00
N GLY A 202 -29.66 -4.56 -11.80
CA GLY A 202 -29.35 -5.28 -10.54
C GLY A 202 -27.86 -5.44 -10.18
N TYR A 203 -26.93 -5.05 -11.07
CA TYR A 203 -25.50 -5.06 -10.72
C TYR A 203 -25.20 -3.99 -9.68
N LYS A 204 -24.43 -4.37 -8.66
CA LYS A 204 -23.88 -3.45 -7.66
C LYS A 204 -22.40 -3.75 -7.48
N MET A 205 -21.59 -2.68 -7.55
CA MET A 205 -20.16 -2.78 -7.22
C MET A 205 -20.00 -3.10 -5.73
N ASP A 206 -19.19 -4.08 -5.43
CA ASP A 206 -18.84 -4.44 -4.06
C ASP A 206 -17.57 -3.68 -3.60
N ALA A 207 -17.58 -3.21 -2.36
CA ALA A 207 -16.48 -2.42 -1.80
C ALA A 207 -15.17 -3.22 -1.65
N THR A 208 -15.25 -4.56 -1.58
CA THR A 208 -14.10 -5.47 -1.52
C THR A 208 -13.71 -6.05 -2.89
N ALA A 209 -14.31 -5.48 -3.94
CA ALA A 209 -14.04 -5.87 -5.34
C ALA A 209 -14.50 -7.29 -5.74
N HIS A 210 -15.40 -7.90 -4.99
CA HIS A 210 -16.08 -9.11 -5.42
C HIS A 210 -17.19 -8.81 -6.43
N HIS A 211 -17.48 -9.77 -7.30
CA HIS A 211 -18.57 -9.68 -8.26
C HIS A 211 -19.70 -10.62 -7.87
N TYR A 212 -20.85 -10.06 -7.52
CA TYR A 212 -22.05 -10.82 -7.21
C TYR A 212 -23.07 -10.66 -8.32
N PHE A 213 -23.36 -11.76 -9.03
CA PHE A 213 -24.28 -11.77 -10.18
C PHE A 213 -25.67 -12.32 -9.85
N ASN A 214 -25.94 -12.72 -8.61
CA ASN A 214 -27.20 -13.34 -8.18
C ASN A 214 -28.43 -12.44 -8.30
N LYS A 215 -28.26 -11.14 -8.53
CA LYS A 215 -29.33 -10.16 -8.76
C LYS A 215 -29.20 -9.42 -10.08
N VAL A 216 -28.26 -9.87 -10.91
CA VAL A 216 -28.00 -9.25 -12.22
C VAL A 216 -28.93 -9.86 -13.23
N ASP A 217 -29.58 -9.02 -14.00
CA ASP A 217 -30.47 -9.40 -15.09
C ASP A 217 -30.12 -8.59 -16.35
N MET A 218 -30.34 -9.21 -17.49
CA MET A 218 -30.21 -8.58 -18.80
C MET A 218 -31.42 -8.98 -19.60
N PRO A 219 -32.47 -8.12 -19.67
CA PRO A 219 -33.67 -8.44 -20.39
C PRO A 219 -33.37 -8.77 -21.85
N ASP A 220 -34.04 -9.80 -22.34
CA ASP A 220 -33.94 -10.21 -23.73
C ASP A 220 -34.26 -9.03 -24.66
N LYS A 221 -33.58 -8.94 -25.80
CA LYS A 221 -33.83 -7.90 -26.80
C LYS A 221 -35.14 -8.12 -27.53
#